data_78862700d6ab5f0f8f4837206320a4f4
#
_entry.id   78862700d6ab5f0f8f4837206320a4f4
#
_cell.length_a   1.000
_cell.length_b   1.000
_cell.length_c   1.000
_cell.angle_alpha   90.00
_cell.angle_beta   90.00
_cell.angle_gamma   90.00
#
_symmetry.space_group_name_H-M   'P 1'
#
loop_
_entity.id
_entity.type
_entity.pdbx_description
1 polymer ?
#
loop_
_entity_poly.entity_id
_entity_poly.type
_entity_poly.pdbx_seq_one_letter_code
_entity_poly.pdbx_strand_id
1 'polypeptide(L)'
;MKTYVLMLAAASFFAACNNADNTKKEGEATKINPASPVIKEESVVYTDGKDTLNGYIAYDESINTKRPAILIVPEWWGLTQYPKMRARELAKLGYIAMAVDFYGKGKIAEDPQTAKEYAMPWYQAPKAAQQRLDAAAAFIKGNTVTDTAQIAAIGYCFGGSMVLNAAKLGSNLKGVVSFHGALEGGVVPQKGLTKANILVCNGEADSYVTPDQIAAFKKQLDSVGAPYTFKQYADATHAFSNPEATEKGKKFNMPISYNAAADTASWKDMQDFFKTVLK
;
A
#
# COMPACT_ATOMS: atom_id res chain seq x y z
N MET A 1 1.13 84.21 20.65
CA MET A 1 0.12 84.94 19.87
C MET A 1 -0.85 83.91 19.36
N LYS A 2 -1.96 83.71 20.10
CA LYS A 2 -3.32 84.20 19.78
C LYS A 2 -3.64 84.01 18.29
N THR A 3 -4.62 83.13 17.91
CA THR A 3 -5.99 83.52 17.82
C THR A 3 -6.93 82.29 17.72
N TYR A 4 -7.99 82.27 18.49
CA TYR A 4 -9.19 81.45 18.42
C TYR A 4 -10.09 81.93 17.29
N VAL A 5 -10.77 81.07 16.57
CA VAL A 5 -12.08 81.37 16.01
C VAL A 5 -13.02 80.14 16.18
N LEU A 6 -14.10 80.43 16.83
CA LEU A 6 -15.29 79.67 17.07
C LEU A 6 -16.30 79.92 15.94
N MET A 7 -17.13 78.98 15.58
CA MET A 7 -18.56 79.13 15.17
C MET A 7 -18.95 77.88 14.40
N LEU A 8 -20.05 77.38 14.44
CA LEU A 8 -21.38 77.38 15.04
C LEU A 8 -22.18 76.27 14.34
N ALA A 9 -23.05 75.67 15.06
CA ALA A 9 -23.90 74.56 14.67
C ALA A 9 -24.94 74.94 13.60
N ALA A 10 -25.32 73.93 12.79
CA ALA A 10 -26.67 73.90 12.21
C ALA A 10 -27.16 72.46 12.16
N ALA A 11 -28.16 72.21 12.96
CA ALA A 11 -28.96 70.99 12.94
C ALA A 11 -29.96 71.07 11.80
N SER A 12 -30.09 70.01 11.02
CA SER A 12 -31.21 69.81 10.11
C SER A 12 -31.71 68.41 10.27
N PHE A 13 -32.87 68.30 10.85
CA PHE A 13 -33.73 67.10 10.90
C PHE A 13 -34.22 66.81 9.47
N PHE A 14 -34.02 65.60 8.97
CA PHE A 14 -34.87 65.02 7.96
C PHE A 14 -35.30 63.61 8.34
N ALA A 15 -36.57 63.42 8.13
CA ALA A 15 -37.38 62.31 8.55
C ALA A 15 -37.11 61.01 7.80
N ALA A 16 -37.48 59.93 8.45
CA ALA A 16 -37.45 58.53 8.07
C ALA A 16 -38.05 58.21 6.69
N CYS A 17 -37.44 57.25 6.01
CA CYS A 17 -38.14 56.27 5.18
C CYS A 17 -37.54 54.90 5.42
N ASN A 18 -38.31 54.00 6.03
CA ASN A 18 -38.06 52.59 6.14
C ASN A 18 -37.95 51.97 4.75
N ASN A 19 -36.80 51.39 4.39
CA ASN A 19 -36.74 50.33 3.39
C ASN A 19 -36.12 49.09 4.06
N ALA A 20 -36.92 48.11 4.30
CA ALA A 20 -36.51 46.80 4.74
C ALA A 20 -35.76 46.13 3.60
N ASP A 21 -34.44 46.20 3.63
CA ASP A 21 -33.57 45.45 2.73
C ASP A 21 -33.33 44.06 3.30
N ASN A 22 -34.03 43.12 2.67
CA ASN A 22 -34.03 41.71 3.00
C ASN A 22 -32.80 41.04 2.40
N THR A 23 -31.61 41.34 2.94
CA THR A 23 -30.40 40.63 2.59
C THR A 23 -30.48 39.21 3.16
N LYS A 24 -30.89 38.27 2.29
CA LYS A 24 -30.63 36.83 2.50
C LYS A 24 -29.15 36.65 2.87
N LYS A 25 -28.92 36.27 4.13
CA LYS A 25 -27.64 35.66 4.49
C LYS A 25 -27.52 34.35 3.68
N GLU A 26 -26.72 34.37 2.62
CA GLU A 26 -26.21 33.14 2.05
C GLU A 26 -25.58 32.33 3.16
N GLY A 27 -26.12 31.15 3.36
CA GLY A 27 -25.60 30.21 4.34
C GLY A 27 -24.17 29.88 3.99
N GLU A 28 -23.25 30.27 4.83
CA GLU A 28 -21.88 29.82 4.83
C GLU A 28 -21.90 28.30 4.89
N ALA A 29 -21.64 27.65 3.76
CA ALA A 29 -21.52 26.21 3.67
C ALA A 29 -20.35 25.83 4.60
N THR A 30 -20.68 25.33 5.77
CA THR A 30 -19.74 24.72 6.70
C THR A 30 -18.97 23.69 5.90
N LYS A 31 -17.72 23.97 5.58
CA LYS A 31 -16.77 22.97 5.07
C LYS A 31 -16.72 21.90 6.14
N ILE A 32 -17.43 20.79 5.90
CA ILE A 32 -17.29 19.57 6.68
C ILE A 32 -15.86 19.12 6.44
N ASN A 33 -14.98 19.41 7.39
CA ASN A 33 -13.64 18.87 7.39
C ASN A 33 -13.82 17.34 7.55
N PRO A 34 -13.39 16.51 6.60
CA PRO A 34 -13.57 15.07 6.75
C PRO A 34 -12.95 14.66 8.08
N ALA A 35 -13.71 13.99 8.91
CA ALA A 35 -13.24 13.50 10.20
C ALA A 35 -11.95 12.68 9.96
N SER A 36 -10.96 12.88 10.83
CA SER A 36 -9.72 12.10 10.73
C SER A 36 -10.05 10.61 10.81
N PRO A 37 -9.39 9.74 10.00
CA PRO A 37 -9.63 8.32 10.02
C PRO A 37 -9.47 7.71 11.42
N VAL A 38 -10.40 6.87 11.84
CA VAL A 38 -10.31 6.12 13.11
C VAL A 38 -9.80 4.73 12.78
N ILE A 39 -8.48 4.55 12.88
CA ILE A 39 -7.84 3.30 12.47
C ILE A 39 -8.01 2.24 13.57
N LYS A 40 -8.74 1.19 13.24
CA LYS A 40 -8.83 -0.03 14.04
C LYS A 40 -7.78 -1.02 13.59
N GLU A 41 -7.14 -1.66 14.56
CA GLU A 41 -6.06 -2.63 14.38
C GLU A 41 -6.43 -3.93 15.10
N GLU A 42 -6.29 -5.06 14.41
CA GLU A 42 -6.66 -6.37 14.95
C GLU A 42 -5.59 -7.41 14.61
N SER A 43 -5.13 -8.16 15.62
CA SER A 43 -4.43 -9.42 15.38
C SER A 43 -5.47 -10.50 15.10
N VAL A 44 -5.29 -11.25 14.02
CA VAL A 44 -6.24 -12.25 13.56
C VAL A 44 -5.58 -13.61 13.41
N VAL A 45 -6.35 -14.66 13.62
CA VAL A 45 -5.89 -16.04 13.43
C VAL A 45 -6.74 -16.67 12.32
N TYR A 46 -6.06 -17.27 11.35
CA TYR A 46 -6.69 -17.99 10.25
C TYR A 46 -5.87 -19.22 9.86
N THR A 47 -6.29 -19.97 8.86
CA THR A 47 -5.61 -21.19 8.41
C THR A 47 -5.59 -21.28 6.88
N ASP A 48 -4.57 -21.95 6.35
CA ASP A 48 -4.52 -22.40 4.96
C ASP A 48 -4.91 -23.88 4.80
N GLY A 49 -5.45 -24.48 5.88
CA GLY A 49 -5.79 -25.89 5.94
C GLY A 49 -4.66 -26.78 6.48
N LYS A 50 -3.44 -26.27 6.61
CA LYS A 50 -2.26 -26.97 7.15
C LYS A 50 -1.70 -26.30 8.38
N ASP A 51 -1.52 -24.98 8.30
CA ASP A 51 -0.90 -24.17 9.33
C ASP A 51 -1.88 -23.18 9.96
N THR A 52 -1.63 -22.84 11.22
CA THR A 52 -2.22 -21.67 11.88
C THR A 52 -1.43 -20.43 11.52
N LEU A 53 -2.10 -19.39 11.10
CA LEU A 53 -1.54 -18.14 10.58
C LEU A 53 -1.98 -16.97 11.46
N ASN A 54 -1.02 -16.19 11.94
CA ASN A 54 -1.24 -15.05 12.84
C ASN A 54 -1.09 -13.74 12.05
N GLY A 55 -2.16 -13.31 11.38
CA GLY A 55 -2.16 -12.09 10.58
C GLY A 55 -2.48 -10.84 11.40
N TYR A 56 -2.45 -9.71 10.70
CA TYR A 56 -2.78 -8.41 11.27
C TYR A 56 -3.62 -7.61 10.27
N ILE A 57 -4.74 -7.05 10.74
CA ILE A 57 -5.64 -6.24 9.93
C ILE A 57 -5.67 -4.81 10.45
N ALA A 58 -5.72 -3.84 9.55
CA ALA A 58 -5.99 -2.45 9.85
C ALA A 58 -7.03 -1.89 8.88
N TYR A 59 -7.97 -1.10 9.39
CA TYR A 59 -8.99 -0.43 8.59
C TYR A 59 -9.55 0.78 9.33
N ASP A 60 -10.14 1.72 8.58
CA ASP A 60 -10.88 2.85 9.17
C ASP A 60 -12.27 2.39 9.62
N GLU A 61 -12.53 2.32 10.93
CA GLU A 61 -13.82 1.88 11.48
C GLU A 61 -14.95 2.91 11.30
N SER A 62 -14.62 4.16 10.98
CA SER A 62 -15.62 5.18 10.69
C SER A 62 -16.33 4.95 9.35
N ILE A 63 -15.76 4.11 8.46
CA ILE A 63 -16.32 3.76 7.16
C ILE A 63 -17.07 2.42 7.30
N ASN A 64 -18.38 2.42 7.11
CA ASN A 64 -19.22 1.22 7.22
C ASN A 64 -19.68 0.64 5.87
N THR A 65 -19.23 1.22 4.74
CA THR A 65 -19.50 0.72 3.39
C THR A 65 -18.47 -0.31 2.95
N LYS A 66 -18.87 -1.18 2.00
CA LYS A 66 -17.93 -2.12 1.38
C LYS A 66 -16.83 -1.38 0.62
N ARG A 67 -15.62 -1.88 0.75
CA ARG A 67 -14.42 -1.29 0.15
C ARG A 67 -13.37 -2.33 -0.21
N PRO A 68 -12.44 -1.99 -1.11
CA PRO A 68 -11.39 -2.91 -1.53
C PRO A 68 -10.50 -3.35 -0.36
N ALA A 69 -10.00 -4.59 -0.45
CA ALA A 69 -9.01 -5.12 0.47
C ALA A 69 -7.64 -5.29 -0.19
N ILE A 70 -6.58 -5.01 0.58
CA ILE A 70 -5.19 -5.15 0.14
C ILE A 70 -4.46 -6.09 1.09
N LEU A 71 -3.93 -7.18 0.54
CA LEU A 71 -3.05 -8.10 1.24
C LEU A 71 -1.62 -7.58 1.17
N ILE A 72 -0.88 -7.68 2.25
CA ILE A 72 0.50 -7.24 2.36
C ILE A 72 1.37 -8.45 2.68
N VAL A 73 2.18 -8.89 1.73
CA VAL A 73 3.16 -9.94 1.96
C VAL A 73 4.47 -9.31 2.44
N PRO A 74 4.95 -9.71 3.63
CA PRO A 74 6.12 -9.08 4.26
C PRO A 74 7.42 -9.39 3.51
N GLU A 75 8.48 -8.68 3.90
CA GLU A 75 9.85 -9.07 3.58
C GLU A 75 10.20 -10.43 4.20
N TRP A 76 11.34 -10.98 3.88
CA TRP A 76 11.83 -12.26 4.42
C TRP A 76 12.00 -12.32 5.94
N TRP A 77 11.88 -11.18 6.63
CA TRP A 77 11.88 -11.12 8.09
C TRP A 77 10.57 -11.63 8.73
N GLY A 78 9.51 -11.82 7.94
CA GLY A 78 8.17 -12.17 8.44
C GLY A 78 7.34 -10.94 8.85
N LEU A 79 6.27 -11.17 9.61
CA LEU A 79 5.29 -10.15 9.97
C LEU A 79 5.79 -9.24 11.11
N THR A 80 6.83 -8.43 10.81
CA THR A 80 7.43 -7.44 11.71
C THR A 80 6.56 -6.18 11.84
N GLN A 81 7.09 -5.12 12.45
CA GLN A 81 6.39 -3.84 12.57
C GLN A 81 6.24 -3.11 11.22
N TYR A 82 7.16 -3.33 10.29
CA TYR A 82 7.11 -2.66 8.97
C TYR A 82 5.85 -3.00 8.15
N PRO A 83 5.49 -4.26 7.87
CA PRO A 83 4.24 -4.57 7.17
C PRO A 83 2.98 -4.12 7.94
N LYS A 84 3.00 -4.11 9.28
CA LYS A 84 1.90 -3.55 10.11
C LYS A 84 1.78 -2.04 9.94
N MET A 85 2.90 -1.32 9.86
CA MET A 85 2.90 0.12 9.55
C MET A 85 2.26 0.37 8.18
N ARG A 86 2.63 -0.39 7.15
CA ARG A 86 2.05 -0.28 5.81
C ARG A 86 0.55 -0.61 5.78
N ALA A 87 0.11 -1.54 6.62
CA ALA A 87 -1.33 -1.81 6.78
C ALA A 87 -2.08 -0.60 7.34
N ARG A 88 -1.54 0.07 8.36
CA ARG A 88 -2.12 1.32 8.89
C ARG A 88 -2.18 2.44 7.85
N GLU A 89 -1.12 2.58 7.05
CA GLU A 89 -1.08 3.59 5.98
C GLU A 89 -2.13 3.32 4.91
N LEU A 90 -2.32 2.08 4.48
CA LEU A 90 -3.39 1.69 3.55
C LEU A 90 -4.79 1.89 4.16
N ALA A 91 -4.95 1.60 5.46
CA ALA A 91 -6.19 1.85 6.16
C ALA A 91 -6.58 3.34 6.17
N LYS A 92 -5.61 4.25 6.34
CA LYS A 92 -5.81 5.71 6.22
C LYS A 92 -6.23 6.15 4.81
N LEU A 93 -5.91 5.36 3.79
CA LEU A 93 -6.36 5.58 2.42
C LEU A 93 -7.76 5.00 2.13
N GLY A 94 -8.41 4.40 3.15
CA GLY A 94 -9.75 3.84 3.05
C GLY A 94 -9.82 2.36 2.66
N TYR A 95 -8.69 1.66 2.56
CA TYR A 95 -8.65 0.22 2.29
C TYR A 95 -8.83 -0.61 3.57
N ILE A 96 -9.22 -1.87 3.40
CA ILE A 96 -9.03 -2.90 4.43
C ILE A 96 -7.68 -3.54 4.14
N ALA A 97 -6.71 -3.38 5.03
CA ALA A 97 -5.36 -3.87 4.82
C ALA A 97 -5.06 -5.05 5.73
N MET A 98 -4.59 -6.16 5.16
CA MET A 98 -4.20 -7.34 5.91
C MET A 98 -2.74 -7.70 5.66
N ALA A 99 -1.90 -7.55 6.68
CA ALA A 99 -0.54 -8.07 6.66
C ALA A 99 -0.56 -9.57 6.97
N VAL A 100 -0.01 -10.36 6.05
CA VAL A 100 -0.11 -11.82 6.00
C VAL A 100 1.01 -12.46 6.81
N ASP A 101 0.66 -13.42 7.65
CA ASP A 101 1.66 -14.34 8.22
C ASP A 101 2.02 -15.39 7.19
N PHE A 102 3.14 -15.19 6.52
CA PHE A 102 3.54 -16.09 5.44
C PHE A 102 4.21 -17.38 5.94
N TYR A 103 4.89 -17.29 7.09
CA TYR A 103 5.66 -18.43 7.65
C TYR A 103 4.87 -19.31 8.62
N GLY A 104 3.72 -18.82 9.08
CA GLY A 104 2.86 -19.49 10.04
C GLY A 104 3.30 -19.29 11.50
N LYS A 105 2.32 -19.34 12.41
CA LYS A 105 2.50 -19.23 13.86
C LYS A 105 3.20 -17.93 14.30
N GLY A 106 3.14 -16.86 13.47
CA GLY A 106 3.78 -15.57 13.75
C GLY A 106 5.31 -15.59 13.75
N LYS A 107 5.94 -16.50 13.01
CA LYS A 107 7.40 -16.61 12.95
C LYS A 107 8.02 -15.33 12.36
N ILE A 108 9.05 -14.84 13.06
CA ILE A 108 9.88 -13.70 12.66
C ILE A 108 11.34 -14.14 12.66
N ALA A 109 12.10 -13.72 11.66
CA ALA A 109 13.53 -13.96 11.60
C ALA A 109 14.28 -12.73 12.12
N GLU A 110 15.27 -12.93 12.97
CA GLU A 110 16.07 -11.87 13.58
C GLU A 110 17.44 -11.72 12.92
N ASP A 111 17.82 -12.66 12.06
CA ASP A 111 19.07 -12.70 11.31
C ASP A 111 18.87 -13.24 9.88
N PRO A 112 19.80 -12.94 8.94
CA PRO A 112 19.68 -13.35 7.54
C PRO A 112 19.66 -14.86 7.30
N GLN A 113 20.33 -15.66 8.13
CA GLN A 113 20.35 -17.10 7.98
C GLN A 113 18.95 -17.69 8.27
N THR A 114 18.38 -17.33 9.40
CA THR A 114 17.00 -17.72 9.77
C THR A 114 16.00 -17.21 8.74
N ALA A 115 16.16 -15.96 8.26
CA ALA A 115 15.29 -15.41 7.21
C ALA A 115 15.36 -16.22 5.92
N LYS A 116 16.56 -16.62 5.50
CA LYS A 116 16.76 -17.48 4.34
C LYS A 116 16.13 -18.86 4.53
N GLU A 117 16.31 -19.47 5.69
CA GLU A 117 15.72 -20.77 6.01
C GLU A 117 14.18 -20.72 5.92
N TYR A 118 13.55 -19.65 6.38
CA TYR A 118 12.10 -19.50 6.31
C TYR A 118 11.60 -19.17 4.89
N ALA A 119 12.35 -18.38 4.11
CA ALA A 119 11.93 -17.92 2.80
C ALA A 119 12.15 -18.96 1.68
N MET A 120 13.27 -19.69 1.70
CA MET A 120 13.66 -20.57 0.60
C MET A 120 12.62 -21.63 0.22
N PRO A 121 11.92 -22.31 1.15
CA PRO A 121 10.88 -23.27 0.79
C PRO A 121 9.76 -22.67 -0.09
N TRP A 122 9.43 -21.40 0.08
CA TRP A 122 8.39 -20.70 -0.68
C TRP A 122 8.83 -20.31 -2.10
N TYR A 123 10.11 -19.96 -2.28
CA TYR A 123 10.69 -19.77 -3.61
C TYR A 123 10.67 -21.08 -4.42
N GLN A 124 10.92 -22.21 -3.76
CA GLN A 124 10.95 -23.54 -4.38
C GLN A 124 9.55 -24.12 -4.63
N ALA A 125 8.52 -23.63 -3.93
CA ALA A 125 7.16 -24.12 -4.04
C ALA A 125 6.13 -23.00 -4.33
N PRO A 126 6.20 -22.36 -5.53
CA PRO A 126 5.38 -21.18 -5.82
C PRO A 126 3.87 -21.42 -5.79
N LYS A 127 3.42 -22.66 -6.07
CA LYS A 127 1.99 -23.03 -5.90
C LYS A 127 1.57 -23.06 -4.43
N ALA A 128 2.42 -23.53 -3.53
CA ALA A 128 2.14 -23.48 -2.10
C ALA A 128 2.15 -22.02 -1.59
N ALA A 129 3.06 -21.18 -2.10
CA ALA A 129 3.07 -19.75 -1.81
C ALA A 129 1.78 -19.06 -2.30
N GLN A 130 1.29 -19.40 -3.49
CA GLN A 130 -0.01 -18.92 -3.98
C GLN A 130 -1.15 -19.35 -3.05
N GLN A 131 -1.22 -20.63 -2.68
CA GLN A 131 -2.26 -21.14 -1.77
C GLN A 131 -2.25 -20.42 -0.42
N ARG A 132 -1.07 -20.08 0.11
CA ARG A 132 -0.91 -19.28 1.35
C ARG A 132 -1.52 -17.87 1.20
N LEU A 133 -1.28 -17.22 0.07
CA LEU A 133 -1.87 -15.92 -0.23
C LEU A 133 -3.38 -16.01 -0.49
N ASP A 134 -3.84 -17.04 -1.20
CA ASP A 134 -5.26 -17.28 -1.46
C ASP A 134 -6.05 -17.57 -0.17
N ALA A 135 -5.42 -18.22 0.83
CA ALA A 135 -6.02 -18.40 2.17
C ALA A 135 -6.24 -17.07 2.89
N ALA A 136 -5.27 -16.14 2.80
CA ALA A 136 -5.43 -14.78 3.34
C ALA A 136 -6.54 -14.02 2.59
N ALA A 137 -6.61 -14.17 1.26
CA ALA A 137 -7.69 -13.59 0.45
C ALA A 137 -9.06 -14.16 0.82
N ALA A 138 -9.16 -15.46 1.08
CA ALA A 138 -10.39 -16.08 1.54
C ALA A 138 -10.81 -15.57 2.93
N PHE A 139 -9.85 -15.43 3.85
CA PHE A 139 -10.11 -14.93 5.18
C PHE A 139 -10.63 -13.49 5.18
N ILE A 140 -9.99 -12.58 4.45
CA ILE A 140 -10.39 -11.17 4.43
C ILE A 140 -11.74 -10.94 3.75
N LYS A 141 -12.18 -11.82 2.86
CA LYS A 141 -13.53 -11.82 2.28
C LYS A 141 -14.63 -12.05 3.32
N GLY A 142 -14.33 -12.67 4.44
CA GLY A 142 -15.25 -12.86 5.57
C GLY A 142 -15.52 -11.59 6.37
N ASN A 143 -14.72 -10.55 6.22
CA ASN A 143 -14.97 -9.27 6.86
C ASN A 143 -16.18 -8.58 6.19
N THR A 144 -17.15 -8.12 6.99
CA THR A 144 -18.46 -7.64 6.51
C THR A 144 -18.39 -6.40 5.61
N VAL A 145 -17.34 -5.58 5.78
CA VAL A 145 -17.12 -4.35 4.99
C VAL A 145 -16.11 -4.54 3.85
N THR A 146 -15.68 -5.78 3.58
CA THR A 146 -14.84 -6.09 2.41
C THR A 146 -15.68 -6.18 1.14
N ASP A 147 -15.29 -5.46 0.09
CA ASP A 147 -15.73 -5.77 -1.26
C ASP A 147 -14.96 -6.99 -1.77
N THR A 148 -15.62 -8.15 -1.77
CA THR A 148 -15.01 -9.43 -2.12
C THR A 148 -14.57 -9.53 -3.58
N ALA A 149 -15.04 -8.64 -4.45
CA ALA A 149 -14.66 -8.55 -5.84
C ALA A 149 -13.42 -7.64 -6.06
N GLN A 150 -13.03 -6.83 -5.07
CA GLN A 150 -11.99 -5.81 -5.17
C GLN A 150 -10.84 -6.13 -4.20
N ILE A 151 -10.09 -7.20 -4.51
CA ILE A 151 -8.92 -7.61 -3.71
C ILE A 151 -7.65 -7.46 -4.53
N ALA A 152 -6.66 -6.82 -3.95
CA ALA A 152 -5.31 -6.66 -4.49
C ALA A 152 -4.26 -7.13 -3.47
N ALA A 153 -3.01 -7.22 -3.89
CA ALA A 153 -1.91 -7.54 -3.01
C ALA A 153 -0.70 -6.64 -3.27
N ILE A 154 0.03 -6.32 -2.22
CA ILE A 154 1.37 -5.73 -2.31
C ILE A 154 2.35 -6.66 -1.62
N GLY A 155 3.61 -6.61 -2.01
CA GLY A 155 4.66 -7.39 -1.37
C GLY A 155 5.99 -6.66 -1.41
N TYR A 156 6.79 -6.89 -0.39
CA TYR A 156 8.09 -6.26 -0.17
C TYR A 156 9.19 -7.31 -0.22
N CYS A 157 10.27 -7.11 -1.00
CA CYS A 157 11.38 -8.05 -1.13
C CYS A 157 10.89 -9.48 -1.46
N PHE A 158 11.05 -10.45 -0.57
CA PHE A 158 10.46 -11.78 -0.64
C PHE A 158 8.98 -11.72 -1.01
N GLY A 159 8.20 -10.90 -0.31
CA GLY A 159 6.77 -10.73 -0.57
C GLY A 159 6.48 -10.19 -1.97
N GLY A 160 7.34 -9.33 -2.51
CA GLY A 160 7.24 -8.83 -3.87
C GLY A 160 7.31 -9.96 -4.90
N SER A 161 8.24 -10.90 -4.71
CA SER A 161 8.36 -12.10 -5.54
C SER A 161 7.12 -13.01 -5.40
N MET A 162 6.60 -13.16 -4.18
CA MET A 162 5.43 -14.02 -3.93
C MET A 162 4.16 -13.48 -4.61
N VAL A 163 3.90 -12.17 -4.57
CA VAL A 163 2.73 -11.60 -5.25
C VAL A 163 2.87 -11.64 -6.78
N LEU A 164 4.09 -11.48 -7.32
CA LEU A 164 4.35 -11.67 -8.76
C LEU A 164 4.08 -13.11 -9.19
N ASN A 165 4.55 -14.09 -8.42
CA ASN A 165 4.28 -15.51 -8.70
C ASN A 165 2.79 -15.84 -8.62
N ALA A 166 2.08 -15.29 -7.61
CA ALA A 166 0.64 -15.47 -7.48
C ALA A 166 -0.12 -14.91 -8.69
N ALA A 167 0.26 -13.72 -9.19
CA ALA A 167 -0.32 -13.15 -10.41
C ALA A 167 -0.06 -14.03 -11.64
N LYS A 168 1.18 -14.50 -11.81
CA LYS A 168 1.57 -15.38 -12.93
C LYS A 168 0.84 -16.74 -12.87
N LEU A 169 0.52 -17.24 -11.68
CA LEU A 169 -0.27 -18.46 -11.43
C LEU A 169 -1.79 -18.25 -11.55
N GLY A 170 -2.25 -17.02 -11.77
CA GLY A 170 -3.66 -16.71 -12.00
C GLY A 170 -4.50 -16.56 -10.71
N SER A 171 -3.90 -16.17 -9.58
CA SER A 171 -4.66 -15.78 -8.38
C SER A 171 -5.72 -14.74 -8.73
N ASN A 172 -6.89 -14.86 -8.10
CA ASN A 172 -8.02 -13.96 -8.35
C ASN A 172 -7.82 -12.61 -7.64
N LEU A 173 -6.81 -11.87 -8.07
CA LEU A 173 -6.48 -10.51 -7.61
C LEU A 173 -6.69 -9.51 -8.74
N LYS A 174 -7.20 -8.32 -8.42
CA LYS A 174 -7.35 -7.21 -9.39
C LYS A 174 -6.00 -6.65 -9.83
N GLY A 175 -5.08 -6.56 -8.90
CA GLY A 175 -3.73 -6.08 -9.14
C GLY A 175 -2.76 -6.53 -8.08
N VAL A 176 -1.49 -6.55 -8.44
CA VAL A 176 -0.38 -6.80 -7.52
C VAL A 176 0.68 -5.72 -7.66
N VAL A 177 1.31 -5.36 -6.54
CA VAL A 177 2.44 -4.43 -6.53
C VAL A 177 3.63 -5.10 -5.87
N SER A 178 4.73 -5.18 -6.59
CA SER A 178 6.01 -5.68 -6.07
C SER A 178 6.93 -4.50 -5.77
N PHE A 179 7.29 -4.32 -4.52
CA PHE A 179 8.34 -3.40 -4.09
C PHE A 179 9.64 -4.17 -3.93
N HIS A 180 10.66 -3.81 -4.71
CA HIS A 180 11.99 -4.41 -4.67
C HIS A 180 12.00 -5.96 -4.56
N GLY A 181 11.04 -6.63 -5.23
CA GLY A 181 10.99 -8.08 -5.29
C GLY A 181 11.95 -8.64 -6.34
N ALA A 182 12.51 -9.82 -6.09
CA ALA A 182 13.29 -10.52 -7.09
C ALA A 182 12.41 -10.87 -8.31
N LEU A 183 12.93 -10.67 -9.49
CA LEU A 183 12.25 -10.87 -10.79
C LEU A 183 12.56 -12.22 -11.40
N GLU A 184 13.68 -12.82 -11.00
CA GLU A 184 14.20 -14.08 -11.51
C GLU A 184 13.64 -15.29 -10.76
N GLY A 185 13.63 -16.42 -11.41
CA GLY A 185 13.09 -17.65 -10.85
C GLY A 185 11.55 -17.70 -10.80
N GLY A 186 11.01 -18.68 -10.11
CA GLY A 186 9.59 -18.83 -9.90
C GLY A 186 8.82 -19.27 -11.14
N VAL A 187 7.70 -18.62 -11.39
CA VAL A 187 6.71 -19.05 -12.39
C VAL A 187 6.92 -18.36 -13.73
N VAL A 188 6.87 -19.13 -14.81
CA VAL A 188 6.74 -18.58 -16.16
C VAL A 188 5.26 -18.24 -16.40
N PRO A 189 4.92 -17.00 -16.78
CA PRO A 189 3.54 -16.61 -17.02
C PRO A 189 2.94 -17.36 -18.20
N GLN A 190 1.63 -17.61 -18.17
CA GLN A 190 0.91 -18.30 -19.23
C GLN A 190 -0.19 -17.41 -19.81
N LYS A 191 -0.38 -17.49 -21.12
CA LYS A 191 -1.40 -16.73 -21.83
C LYS A 191 -2.81 -17.04 -21.28
N GLY A 192 -3.55 -15.99 -20.95
CA GLY A 192 -4.91 -16.09 -20.41
C GLY A 192 -5.00 -16.47 -18.93
N LEU A 193 -3.89 -16.85 -18.29
CA LEU A 193 -3.83 -17.15 -16.85
C LEU A 193 -3.45 -15.90 -16.04
N THR A 194 -2.41 -15.17 -16.48
CA THR A 194 -1.95 -13.94 -15.83
C THR A 194 -2.88 -12.78 -16.18
N LYS A 195 -3.91 -12.56 -15.34
CA LYS A 195 -4.97 -11.56 -15.56
C LYS A 195 -4.86 -10.34 -14.65
N ALA A 196 -4.20 -10.48 -13.50
CA ALA A 196 -3.99 -9.39 -12.57
C ALA A 196 -3.13 -8.30 -13.22
N ASN A 197 -3.47 -7.03 -13.01
CA ASN A 197 -2.58 -5.93 -13.37
C ASN A 197 -1.34 -5.98 -12.46
N ILE A 198 -0.17 -5.69 -13.01
CA ILE A 198 1.10 -5.80 -12.28
C ILE A 198 1.78 -4.43 -12.25
N LEU A 199 2.16 -3.95 -11.06
CA LEU A 199 3.09 -2.85 -10.89
C LEU A 199 4.37 -3.38 -10.24
N VAL A 200 5.51 -3.07 -10.85
CA VAL A 200 6.84 -3.35 -10.27
C VAL A 200 7.50 -2.02 -9.91
N CYS A 201 7.88 -1.89 -8.65
CA CYS A 201 8.64 -0.77 -8.10
C CYS A 201 10.05 -1.26 -7.77
N ASN A 202 11.02 -1.00 -8.67
CA ASN A 202 12.40 -1.49 -8.57
C ASN A 202 13.37 -0.35 -8.28
N GLY A 203 14.34 -0.56 -7.40
CA GLY A 203 15.44 0.36 -7.18
C GLY A 203 16.44 0.29 -8.34
N GLU A 204 16.85 1.42 -8.89
CA GLU A 204 17.81 1.45 -10.00
C GLU A 204 19.20 0.98 -9.56
N ALA A 205 19.57 1.21 -8.29
CA ALA A 205 20.81 0.76 -7.68
C ALA A 205 20.67 -0.58 -6.91
N ASP A 206 19.59 -1.34 -7.15
CA ASP A 206 19.39 -2.65 -6.52
C ASP A 206 20.33 -3.69 -7.13
N SER A 207 21.40 -4.04 -6.40
CA SER A 207 22.40 -5.01 -6.84
C SER A 207 21.89 -6.47 -6.92
N TYR A 208 20.70 -6.76 -6.36
CA TYR A 208 20.07 -8.08 -6.47
C TYR A 208 19.25 -8.24 -7.74
N VAL A 209 19.00 -7.15 -8.51
CA VAL A 209 18.20 -7.18 -9.72
C VAL A 209 19.02 -6.60 -10.88
N THR A 210 19.50 -7.48 -11.77
CA THR A 210 20.32 -7.07 -12.91
C THR A 210 19.48 -6.55 -14.09
N PRO A 211 20.06 -5.74 -15.00
CA PRO A 211 19.40 -5.32 -16.23
C PRO A 211 18.88 -6.50 -17.09
N ASP A 212 19.64 -7.61 -17.16
CA ASP A 212 19.23 -8.79 -17.91
C ASP A 212 18.00 -9.48 -17.29
N GLN A 213 17.91 -9.53 -15.96
CA GLN A 213 16.73 -10.03 -15.24
C GLN A 213 15.50 -9.16 -15.51
N ILE A 214 15.67 -7.83 -15.54
CA ILE A 214 14.59 -6.89 -15.89
C ILE A 214 14.12 -7.14 -17.34
N ALA A 215 15.05 -7.26 -18.27
CA ALA A 215 14.73 -7.50 -19.67
C ALA A 215 14.00 -8.85 -19.85
N ALA A 216 14.50 -9.90 -19.21
CA ALA A 216 13.87 -11.24 -19.23
C ALA A 216 12.46 -11.23 -18.63
N PHE A 217 12.27 -10.56 -17.48
CA PHE A 217 10.96 -10.41 -16.84
C PHE A 217 9.94 -9.71 -17.77
N LYS A 218 10.31 -8.56 -18.34
CA LYS A 218 9.46 -7.83 -19.30
C LYS A 218 9.11 -8.69 -20.49
N LYS A 219 10.10 -9.34 -21.12
CA LYS A 219 9.90 -10.25 -22.27
C LYS A 219 8.93 -11.38 -21.94
N GLN A 220 9.00 -11.97 -20.75
CA GLN A 220 8.07 -13.01 -20.32
C GLN A 220 6.63 -12.50 -20.26
N LEU A 221 6.38 -11.33 -19.66
CA LEU A 221 5.04 -10.75 -19.55
C LEU A 221 4.49 -10.31 -20.91
N ASP A 222 5.33 -9.68 -21.74
CA ASP A 222 4.99 -9.27 -23.10
C ASP A 222 4.57 -10.48 -23.97
N SER A 223 5.27 -11.62 -23.84
CA SER A 223 5.00 -12.83 -24.62
C SER A 223 3.61 -13.42 -24.40
N VAL A 224 3.00 -13.14 -23.24
CA VAL A 224 1.64 -13.62 -22.89
C VAL A 224 0.60 -12.51 -22.90
N GLY A 225 1.00 -11.25 -23.18
CA GLY A 225 0.12 -10.07 -23.17
C GLY A 225 -0.39 -9.73 -21.76
N ALA A 226 0.38 -10.01 -20.71
CA ALA A 226 0.02 -9.66 -19.35
C ALA A 226 0.12 -8.14 -19.12
N PRO A 227 -0.86 -7.49 -18.48
CA PRO A 227 -0.80 -6.06 -18.22
C PRO A 227 0.18 -5.76 -17.08
N TYR A 228 1.22 -4.96 -17.37
CA TYR A 228 2.17 -4.54 -16.35
C TYR A 228 2.69 -3.11 -16.55
N THR A 229 3.13 -2.51 -15.46
CA THR A 229 3.91 -1.27 -15.42
C THR A 229 5.18 -1.54 -14.61
N PHE A 230 6.32 -1.12 -15.15
CA PHE A 230 7.62 -1.27 -14.50
C PHE A 230 8.22 0.11 -14.23
N LYS A 231 8.47 0.42 -12.96
CA LYS A 231 9.06 1.68 -12.50
C LYS A 231 10.43 1.43 -11.89
N GLN A 232 11.38 2.31 -12.20
CA GLN A 232 12.70 2.34 -11.57
C GLN A 232 12.87 3.66 -10.83
N TYR A 233 13.47 3.58 -9.64
CA TYR A 233 13.69 4.74 -8.78
C TYR A 233 15.19 4.97 -8.64
N ALA A 234 15.64 6.17 -9.04
CA ALA A 234 17.04 6.55 -9.04
C ALA A 234 17.66 6.43 -7.64
N ASP A 235 18.91 5.98 -7.58
CA ASP A 235 19.70 5.84 -6.36
C ASP A 235 19.10 4.93 -5.28
N ALA A 236 18.00 4.23 -5.56
CA ALA A 236 17.36 3.31 -4.63
C ALA A 236 18.00 1.93 -4.71
N THR A 237 18.49 1.44 -3.58
CA THR A 237 18.99 0.07 -3.40
C THR A 237 17.84 -0.90 -3.08
N HIS A 238 18.16 -2.17 -2.84
CA HIS A 238 17.16 -3.12 -2.32
C HIS A 238 16.59 -2.66 -0.97
N ALA A 239 15.33 -3.01 -0.69
CA ALA A 239 14.58 -2.62 0.52
C ALA A 239 14.42 -1.10 0.72
N PHE A 240 14.51 -0.29 -0.34
CA PHE A 240 14.47 1.17 -0.30
C PHE A 240 13.23 1.74 0.40
N SER A 241 12.14 0.98 0.46
CA SER A 241 10.88 1.42 1.08
C SER A 241 10.79 1.13 2.58
N ASN A 242 11.76 0.39 3.16
CA ASN A 242 11.74 0.07 4.59
C ASN A 242 12.64 1.02 5.39
N PRO A 243 12.09 1.85 6.31
CA PRO A 243 12.87 2.77 7.13
C PRO A 243 14.00 2.11 7.95
N GLU A 244 13.84 0.81 8.28
CA GLU A 244 14.85 0.04 9.04
C GLU A 244 15.96 -0.53 8.15
N ALA A 245 15.86 -0.42 6.81
CA ALA A 245 16.78 -1.09 5.88
C ALA A 245 18.23 -0.64 6.05
N THR A 246 18.48 0.66 6.27
CA THR A 246 19.84 1.18 6.44
C THR A 246 20.53 0.56 7.64
N GLU A 247 19.86 0.47 8.78
CA GLU A 247 20.46 -0.11 9.99
C GLU A 247 20.64 -1.63 9.87
N LYS A 248 19.67 -2.32 9.24
CA LYS A 248 19.80 -3.75 8.93
C LYS A 248 20.97 -4.02 7.96
N GLY A 249 21.11 -3.15 6.93
CA GLY A 249 22.22 -3.23 5.98
C GLY A 249 23.58 -3.15 6.67
N LYS A 250 23.76 -2.16 7.56
CA LYS A 250 24.97 -2.02 8.38
C LYS A 250 25.20 -3.21 9.31
N LYS A 251 24.14 -3.62 10.05
CA LYS A 251 24.22 -4.71 11.04
C LYS A 251 24.65 -6.03 10.41
N PHE A 252 24.14 -6.34 9.22
CA PHE A 252 24.32 -7.64 8.58
C PHE A 252 25.20 -7.59 7.33
N ASN A 253 25.87 -6.45 7.07
CA ASN A 253 26.70 -6.22 5.88
C ASN A 253 25.98 -6.59 4.56
N MET A 254 24.74 -6.09 4.41
CA MET A 254 23.92 -6.28 3.22
C MET A 254 23.83 -4.97 2.42
N PRO A 255 23.81 -5.02 1.07
CA PRO A 255 23.70 -3.83 0.21
C PRO A 255 22.24 -3.32 0.12
N ILE A 256 21.68 -2.97 1.27
CA ILE A 256 20.30 -2.48 1.39
C ILE A 256 20.30 -1.15 2.17
N SER A 257 19.44 -0.22 1.75
CA SER A 257 19.25 1.04 2.47
C SER A 257 17.89 1.65 2.19
N TYR A 258 17.39 2.41 3.15
CA TYR A 258 16.18 3.22 2.97
C TYR A 258 16.47 4.43 2.07
N ASN A 259 15.54 4.72 1.16
CA ASN A 259 15.56 5.92 0.33
C ASN A 259 14.19 6.60 0.40
N ALA A 260 14.10 7.70 1.14
CA ALA A 260 12.83 8.40 1.41
C ALA A 260 12.15 8.93 0.13
N ALA A 261 12.94 9.37 -0.86
CA ALA A 261 12.41 9.87 -2.14
C ALA A 261 11.78 8.72 -2.94
N ALA A 262 12.49 7.59 -3.04
CA ALA A 262 11.99 6.39 -3.73
C ALA A 262 10.79 5.78 -3.02
N ASP A 263 10.80 5.73 -1.67
CA ASP A 263 9.65 5.27 -0.87
C ASP A 263 8.41 6.12 -1.16
N THR A 264 8.53 7.45 -1.07
CA THR A 264 7.42 8.38 -1.34
C THR A 264 6.91 8.25 -2.77
N ALA A 265 7.79 8.18 -3.76
CA ALA A 265 7.41 8.10 -5.17
C ALA A 265 6.73 6.75 -5.48
N SER A 266 7.29 5.64 -5.00
CA SER A 266 6.72 4.30 -5.23
C SER A 266 5.39 4.10 -4.52
N TRP A 267 5.23 4.68 -3.32
CA TRP A 267 3.96 4.69 -2.60
C TRP A 267 2.88 5.45 -3.36
N LYS A 268 3.24 6.60 -3.95
CA LYS A 268 2.33 7.34 -4.82
C LYS A 268 1.97 6.58 -6.09
N ASP A 269 2.95 5.99 -6.77
CA ASP A 269 2.71 5.16 -7.96
C ASP A 269 1.77 3.98 -7.65
N MET A 270 1.92 3.33 -6.50
CA MET A 270 1.00 2.28 -6.02
C MET A 270 -0.42 2.83 -5.81
N GLN A 271 -0.57 4.00 -5.18
CA GLN A 271 -1.89 4.62 -4.98
C GLN A 271 -2.57 4.93 -6.32
N ASP A 272 -1.84 5.50 -7.27
CA ASP A 272 -2.37 5.81 -8.59
C ASP A 272 -2.72 4.53 -9.37
N PHE A 273 -1.90 3.49 -9.27
CA PHE A 273 -2.20 2.17 -9.81
C PHE A 273 -3.50 1.60 -9.22
N PHE A 274 -3.68 1.62 -7.91
CA PHE A 274 -4.90 1.09 -7.29
C PHE A 274 -6.15 1.87 -7.68
N LYS A 275 -6.09 3.19 -7.91
CA LYS A 275 -7.21 3.97 -8.45
C LYS A 275 -7.66 3.49 -9.84
N THR A 276 -6.77 2.87 -10.61
CA THR A 276 -7.11 2.35 -11.94
C THR A 276 -7.67 0.93 -11.90
N VAL A 277 -7.23 0.09 -10.95
CA VAL A 277 -7.54 -1.34 -10.92
C VAL A 277 -8.60 -1.74 -9.87
N LEU A 278 -8.78 -0.94 -8.83
CA LEU A 278 -9.83 -1.10 -7.80
C LEU A 278 -10.92 -0.04 -8.03
N LYS A 279 -12.18 -0.48 -8.02
CA LYS A 279 -13.34 0.38 -8.35
C LYS A 279 -14.32 0.42 -7.19
#